data_a54e5febaff05902ebe90c857fac24bb
#
_entry.id   a54e5febaff05902ebe90c857fac24bb
#
_cell.length_a   1.000
_cell.length_b   1.000
_cell.length_c   1.000
_cell.angle_alpha   90.00
_cell.angle_beta   90.00
_cell.angle_gamma   90.00
#
_symmetry.space_group_name_H-M   'P 1'
#
loop_
_entity.id
_entity.type
_entity.pdbx_description
1 polymer ?
#
loop_
_entity_poly.entity_id
_entity_poly.type
_entity_poly.pdbx_seq_one_letter_code
_entity_poly.pdbx_strand_id
1 'polypeptide(L)'
;MWQQADPDEILQRAWTVGLPMRTRFRGVTLREAMLIQGPAGWGEFAPFPEYGAEESAAWLKAGLEAAWSGLGEPLRGEIPVNATMPAVGPGQVEQVLRRFGELEAIPAVKIKVAEPGVGSFEESLAKDLARVREVRRLVPQAGLRVDANGGWTQEQALRALDALAEVAGESFEYAEQPVAGVETLAQLREELARRGVGIAGNPLRIAADEAVRKAEDPLRVARLGAADLIVVKVPPLGGVTKALRIVEDSGLDAVVSSALDTSVGLSAGLALAARLPKLPYACGLGTAALFEQDVVEQPLIPAGGVLPVPGATRAGEAEAGQAEAARMTAPSPSSSLVEAHRLPADREAWWRSRLREAHHALTGAARI
;
A
#
# COMPACT_ATOMS: atom_id res chain seq x y z
N MET A 1 -19.56 -12.61 -15.08
CA MET A 1 -18.13 -12.59 -15.42
C MET A 1 -17.32 -13.27 -14.31
N TRP A 2 -16.39 -12.67 -13.55
CA TRP A 2 -15.67 -13.39 -12.46
C TRP A 2 -16.58 -13.93 -11.35
N GLN A 3 -17.76 -13.33 -11.12
CA GLN A 3 -18.78 -13.79 -10.15
C GLN A 3 -19.36 -15.18 -10.46
N GLN A 4 -19.15 -15.68 -11.66
CA GLN A 4 -19.62 -17.01 -12.11
C GLN A 4 -18.46 -18.02 -12.25
N ALA A 5 -17.22 -17.58 -12.01
CA ALA A 5 -16.06 -18.46 -12.08
C ALA A 5 -16.09 -19.45 -10.90
N ASP A 6 -16.02 -20.73 -11.21
CA ASP A 6 -15.91 -21.78 -10.20
C ASP A 6 -14.52 -21.69 -9.52
N PRO A 7 -14.42 -21.85 -8.19
CA PRO A 7 -13.14 -21.79 -7.49
C PRO A 7 -12.13 -22.82 -8.01
N ASP A 8 -12.57 -23.98 -8.51
CA ASP A 8 -11.66 -24.98 -9.06
C ASP A 8 -11.14 -24.58 -10.45
N GLU A 9 -11.94 -23.86 -11.26
CA GLU A 9 -11.45 -23.26 -12.51
C GLU A 9 -10.40 -22.17 -12.25
N ILE A 10 -10.64 -21.34 -11.22
CA ILE A 10 -9.65 -20.32 -10.79
C ILE A 10 -8.35 -21.00 -10.36
N LEU A 11 -8.44 -22.07 -9.56
CA LEU A 11 -7.30 -22.81 -9.02
C LEU A 11 -6.49 -23.57 -10.08
N GLN A 12 -7.08 -23.93 -11.24
CA GLN A 12 -6.33 -24.50 -12.37
C GLN A 12 -5.39 -23.49 -13.04
N ARG A 13 -5.62 -22.19 -12.82
CA ARG A 13 -4.88 -21.06 -13.38
C ARG A 13 -4.25 -20.20 -12.28
N ALA A 14 -3.86 -20.84 -11.17
CA ALA A 14 -3.29 -20.16 -10.02
C ALA A 14 -1.99 -20.82 -9.56
N TRP A 15 -1.02 -20.00 -9.20
CA TRP A 15 0.32 -20.41 -8.72
C TRP A 15 0.62 -19.73 -7.39
N THR A 16 1.15 -20.48 -6.44
CA THR A 16 1.52 -19.96 -5.13
C THR A 16 3.03 -19.76 -5.04
N VAL A 17 3.41 -18.59 -4.56
CA VAL A 17 4.82 -18.18 -4.43
C VAL A 17 5.11 -17.64 -3.05
N GLY A 18 6.36 -17.77 -2.60
CA GLY A 18 6.89 -17.19 -1.39
C GLY A 18 8.14 -16.36 -1.69
N LEU A 19 8.06 -15.05 -1.52
CA LEU A 19 9.14 -14.12 -1.82
C LEU A 19 9.90 -13.73 -0.54
N PRO A 20 11.19 -14.04 -0.42
CA PRO A 20 12.02 -13.59 0.68
C PRO A 20 12.13 -12.06 0.70
N MET A 21 12.11 -11.50 1.90
CA MET A 21 12.24 -10.07 2.10
C MET A 21 13.66 -9.70 2.52
N ARG A 22 14.21 -8.64 1.91
CA ARG A 22 15.53 -8.09 2.25
C ARG A 22 15.62 -7.55 3.67
N THR A 23 14.49 -7.16 4.23
CA THR A 23 14.37 -6.60 5.59
C THR A 23 13.01 -6.99 6.14
N ARG A 24 12.95 -7.43 7.39
CA ARG A 24 11.68 -7.71 8.07
C ARG A 24 10.78 -6.48 8.03
N PHE A 25 9.57 -6.67 7.56
CA PHE A 25 8.57 -5.59 7.46
C PHE A 25 7.22 -6.08 7.97
N ARG A 26 6.61 -5.40 8.94
CA ARG A 26 5.37 -5.83 9.62
C ARG A 26 5.43 -7.25 10.18
N GLY A 27 6.60 -7.70 10.63
CA GLY A 27 6.81 -9.07 11.09
C GLY A 27 7.04 -10.10 9.97
N VAL A 28 6.85 -9.73 8.70
CA VAL A 28 6.98 -10.62 7.54
C VAL A 28 8.44 -10.69 7.09
N THR A 29 8.96 -11.91 6.88
CA THR A 29 10.26 -12.21 6.29
C THR A 29 10.15 -13.00 4.99
N LEU A 30 9.00 -13.67 4.78
CA LEU A 30 8.61 -14.36 3.56
C LEU A 30 7.21 -13.89 3.18
N ARG A 31 7.07 -13.23 2.04
CA ARG A 31 5.76 -12.79 1.55
C ARG A 31 5.18 -13.84 0.62
N GLU A 32 4.10 -14.46 1.04
CA GLU A 32 3.38 -15.44 0.24
C GLU A 32 2.27 -14.77 -0.56
N ALA A 33 2.05 -15.24 -1.79
CA ALA A 33 1.01 -14.78 -2.69
C ALA A 33 0.52 -15.90 -3.60
N MET A 34 -0.71 -15.78 -4.08
CA MET A 34 -1.25 -16.59 -5.17
C MET A 34 -1.49 -15.70 -6.38
N LEU A 35 -0.84 -16.02 -7.49
CA LEU A 35 -1.00 -15.36 -8.78
C LEU A 35 -2.11 -16.06 -9.54
N ILE A 36 -3.03 -15.32 -10.13
CA ILE A 36 -4.21 -15.84 -10.81
C ILE A 36 -4.22 -15.31 -12.24
N GLN A 37 -4.26 -16.21 -13.23
CA GLN A 37 -4.41 -15.86 -14.64
C GLN A 37 -5.87 -15.88 -15.07
N GLY A 38 -6.34 -14.77 -15.63
CA GLY A 38 -7.68 -14.66 -16.19
C GLY A 38 -7.65 -14.18 -17.65
N PRO A 39 -8.82 -14.00 -18.27
CA PRO A 39 -8.93 -13.60 -19.69
C PRO A 39 -8.44 -12.18 -19.95
N ALA A 40 -8.42 -11.30 -18.96
CA ALA A 40 -7.94 -9.92 -19.08
C ALA A 40 -6.49 -9.71 -18.60
N GLY A 41 -5.81 -10.77 -18.14
CA GLY A 41 -4.44 -10.71 -17.65
C GLY A 41 -4.26 -11.39 -16.29
N TRP A 42 -3.39 -10.83 -15.47
CA TRP A 42 -3.02 -11.38 -14.18
C TRP A 42 -3.61 -10.59 -13.01
N GLY A 43 -3.90 -11.29 -11.92
CA GLY A 43 -4.28 -10.73 -10.64
C GLY A 43 -3.56 -11.44 -9.50
N GLU A 44 -3.66 -10.87 -8.30
CA GLU A 44 -3.02 -11.41 -7.11
C GLU A 44 -4.01 -11.59 -5.98
N PHE A 45 -3.95 -12.76 -5.31
CA PHE A 45 -4.64 -13.05 -4.06
C PHE A 45 -3.60 -13.30 -2.97
N ALA A 46 -3.37 -12.31 -2.12
CA ALA A 46 -2.30 -12.36 -1.13
C ALA A 46 -2.71 -11.78 0.24
N PRO A 47 -3.85 -12.18 0.82
CA PRO A 47 -4.21 -11.75 2.18
C PRO A 47 -3.17 -12.25 3.19
N PHE A 48 -2.93 -11.47 4.25
CA PHE A 48 -2.02 -11.91 5.31
C PHE A 48 -2.56 -13.16 6.01
N PRO A 49 -1.66 -14.07 6.47
CA PRO A 49 -2.08 -15.37 7.03
C PRO A 49 -3.06 -15.30 8.20
N GLU A 50 -3.02 -14.22 8.98
CA GLU A 50 -3.89 -13.98 10.12
C GLU A 50 -5.33 -13.58 9.76
N TYR A 51 -5.61 -13.25 8.48
CA TYR A 51 -6.94 -12.81 8.05
C TYR A 51 -7.87 -14.01 7.83
N GLY A 52 -9.11 -13.91 8.31
CA GLY A 52 -10.16 -14.91 8.08
C GLY A 52 -10.72 -14.89 6.65
N ALA A 53 -11.68 -15.79 6.39
CA ALA A 53 -12.29 -15.95 5.07
C ALA A 53 -13.00 -14.67 4.58
N GLU A 54 -13.75 -14.00 5.45
CA GLU A 54 -14.49 -12.78 5.13
C GLU A 54 -13.56 -11.62 4.74
N GLU A 55 -12.50 -11.39 5.53
CA GLU A 55 -11.50 -10.36 5.21
C GLU A 55 -10.74 -10.72 3.93
N SER A 56 -10.41 -12.00 3.73
CA SER A 56 -9.74 -12.51 2.53
C SER A 56 -10.61 -12.43 1.27
N ALA A 57 -11.94 -12.45 1.39
CA ALA A 57 -12.87 -12.35 0.27
C ALA A 57 -12.71 -11.05 -0.52
N ALA A 58 -12.44 -9.92 0.15
CA ALA A 58 -12.14 -8.65 -0.52
C ALA A 58 -10.86 -8.74 -1.36
N TRP A 59 -9.81 -9.37 -0.84
CA TRP A 59 -8.56 -9.58 -1.56
C TRP A 59 -8.73 -10.47 -2.79
N LEU A 60 -9.52 -11.55 -2.66
CA LEU A 60 -9.84 -12.40 -3.80
C LEU A 60 -10.61 -11.63 -4.86
N LYS A 61 -11.61 -10.84 -4.46
CA LYS A 61 -12.37 -9.99 -5.38
C LYS A 61 -11.45 -9.04 -6.16
N ALA A 62 -10.48 -8.42 -5.49
CA ALA A 62 -9.53 -7.52 -6.14
C ALA A 62 -8.66 -8.25 -7.19
N GLY A 63 -8.12 -9.42 -6.87
CA GLY A 63 -7.38 -10.24 -7.80
C GLY A 63 -8.22 -10.72 -9.00
N LEU A 64 -9.46 -11.14 -8.76
CA LEU A 64 -10.37 -11.55 -9.81
C LEU A 64 -10.81 -10.37 -10.70
N GLU A 65 -11.03 -9.18 -10.14
CA GLU A 65 -11.30 -7.97 -10.92
C GLU A 65 -10.16 -7.69 -11.89
N ALA A 66 -8.91 -7.69 -11.41
CA ALA A 66 -7.73 -7.48 -12.24
C ALA A 66 -7.60 -8.53 -13.35
N ALA A 67 -7.74 -9.81 -13.01
CA ALA A 67 -7.57 -10.92 -13.95
C ALA A 67 -8.71 -11.07 -14.97
N TRP A 68 -9.96 -10.75 -14.61
CA TRP A 68 -11.13 -10.95 -15.49
C TRP A 68 -11.64 -9.68 -16.16
N SER A 69 -11.54 -8.53 -15.49
CA SER A 69 -12.06 -7.25 -16.00
C SER A 69 -10.97 -6.32 -16.49
N GLY A 70 -9.72 -6.56 -16.10
CA GLY A 70 -8.58 -5.71 -16.35
C GLY A 70 -8.56 -4.49 -15.40
N LEU A 71 -7.58 -3.62 -15.61
CA LEU A 71 -7.26 -2.51 -14.71
C LEU A 71 -7.81 -1.15 -15.18
N GLY A 72 -8.43 -1.11 -16.37
CA GLY A 72 -9.03 0.10 -16.95
C GLY A 72 -8.03 0.99 -17.66
N GLU A 73 -8.44 2.22 -17.97
CA GLU A 73 -7.67 3.21 -18.73
C GLU A 73 -7.03 4.23 -17.80
N PRO A 74 -5.74 4.56 -17.94
CA PRO A 74 -5.05 5.51 -17.09
C PRO A 74 -5.31 6.96 -17.52
N LEU A 75 -5.30 7.89 -16.55
CA LEU A 75 -5.29 9.33 -16.79
C LEU A 75 -3.85 9.90 -16.84
N ARG A 76 -2.86 9.07 -16.47
CA ARG A 76 -1.43 9.45 -16.44
C ARG A 76 -0.52 8.26 -16.65
N GLY A 77 0.66 8.49 -17.22
CA GLY A 77 1.63 7.45 -17.58
C GLY A 77 2.62 7.11 -16.46
N GLU A 78 2.76 7.95 -15.45
CA GLU A 78 3.72 7.80 -14.35
C GLU A 78 3.08 8.16 -13.01
N ILE A 79 3.50 7.47 -11.96
CA ILE A 79 3.04 7.69 -10.59
C ILE A 79 4.23 8.04 -9.70
N PRO A 80 4.24 9.21 -9.03
CA PRO A 80 5.22 9.52 -8.00
C PRO A 80 5.12 8.52 -6.84
N VAL A 81 6.27 7.99 -6.39
CA VAL A 81 6.30 6.93 -5.38
C VAL A 81 7.26 7.27 -4.26
N ASN A 82 6.81 7.16 -3.02
CA ASN A 82 7.65 7.35 -1.85
C ASN A 82 8.54 6.13 -1.56
N ALA A 83 9.71 6.37 -1.00
CA ALA A 83 10.46 5.32 -0.34
C ALA A 83 9.75 4.87 0.95
N THR A 84 9.84 3.58 1.27
CA THR A 84 9.31 3.02 2.51
C THR A 84 10.46 2.64 3.42
N MET A 85 10.52 3.28 4.61
CA MET A 85 11.56 3.06 5.60
C MET A 85 11.04 2.16 6.72
N PRO A 86 11.48 0.89 6.79
CA PRO A 86 11.19 0.00 7.92
C PRO A 86 11.75 0.55 9.24
N ALA A 87 11.39 -0.09 10.35
CA ALA A 87 11.91 0.24 11.68
C ALA A 87 13.37 -0.27 11.86
N VAL A 88 14.28 0.25 11.05
CA VAL A 88 15.72 -0.05 11.10
C VAL A 88 16.49 1.01 11.92
N GLY A 89 17.72 0.67 12.34
CA GLY A 89 18.60 1.62 12.99
C GLY A 89 19.15 2.69 12.01
N PRO A 90 19.62 3.85 12.50
CA PRO A 90 20.12 4.94 11.65
C PRO A 90 21.20 4.50 10.65
N GLY A 91 22.12 3.62 11.04
CA GLY A 91 23.19 3.13 10.16
C GLY A 91 22.73 2.30 8.95
N GLN A 92 21.45 1.88 8.90
CA GLN A 92 20.88 1.12 7.79
C GLN A 92 20.02 1.98 6.86
N VAL A 93 19.72 3.22 7.23
CA VAL A 93 18.78 4.11 6.53
C VAL A 93 19.21 4.34 5.09
N GLU A 94 20.47 4.68 4.84
CA GLU A 94 20.97 4.94 3.48
C GLU A 94 20.85 3.68 2.59
N GLN A 95 21.24 2.52 3.09
CA GLN A 95 21.12 1.26 2.35
C GLN A 95 19.67 0.97 1.95
N VAL A 96 18.72 1.29 2.83
CA VAL A 96 17.28 1.08 2.52
C VAL A 96 16.81 2.09 1.48
N LEU A 97 17.15 3.37 1.62
CA LEU A 97 16.74 4.42 0.67
C LEU A 97 17.25 4.14 -0.74
N ARG A 98 18.51 3.71 -0.90
CA ARG A 98 19.10 3.38 -2.22
C ARG A 98 18.40 2.24 -2.96
N ARG A 99 17.55 1.44 -2.31
CA ARG A 99 16.71 0.43 -2.99
C ARG A 99 15.56 1.08 -3.80
N PHE A 100 15.25 2.34 -3.49
CA PHE A 100 14.20 3.10 -4.19
C PHE A 100 14.76 4.04 -5.27
N GLY A 101 16.05 3.92 -5.59
CA GLY A 101 16.75 4.71 -6.59
C GLY A 101 17.72 5.73 -6.02
N GLU A 102 18.04 6.74 -6.83
CA GLU A 102 18.95 7.84 -6.43
C GLU A 102 18.29 8.69 -5.32
N LEU A 103 19.06 9.04 -4.30
CA LEU A 103 18.56 9.73 -3.12
C LEU A 103 17.91 11.07 -3.46
N GLU A 104 18.50 11.78 -4.41
CA GLU A 104 18.07 13.10 -4.86
C GLU A 104 16.71 13.06 -5.61
N ALA A 105 16.35 11.89 -6.15
CA ALA A 105 15.10 11.69 -6.87
C ALA A 105 13.94 11.21 -5.98
N ILE A 106 14.21 10.87 -4.71
CA ILE A 106 13.15 10.40 -3.80
C ILE A 106 12.24 11.57 -3.44
N PRO A 107 10.93 11.53 -3.86
CA PRO A 107 10.03 12.66 -3.62
C PRO A 107 9.52 12.71 -2.17
N ALA A 108 9.39 11.57 -1.52
CA ALA A 108 8.95 11.46 -0.14
C ALA A 108 9.43 10.15 0.51
N VAL A 109 9.50 10.11 1.83
CA VAL A 109 9.82 8.91 2.62
C VAL A 109 8.74 8.66 3.67
N LYS A 110 8.13 7.46 3.62
CA LYS A 110 7.23 6.99 4.66
C LYS A 110 8.01 6.14 5.67
N ILE A 111 8.07 6.58 6.92
CA ILE A 111 8.92 6.04 7.98
C ILE A 111 8.05 5.29 8.98
N LYS A 112 8.34 4.01 9.20
CA LYS A 112 7.69 3.23 10.26
C LYS A 112 8.16 3.68 11.63
N VAL A 113 7.20 3.93 12.52
CA VAL A 113 7.38 4.34 13.92
C VAL A 113 6.51 3.48 14.84
N ALA A 114 6.63 3.66 16.14
CA ALA A 114 5.86 2.91 17.15
C ALA A 114 6.03 1.39 17.06
N GLU A 115 7.24 0.89 16.75
CA GLU A 115 7.46 -0.56 16.61
C GLU A 115 7.14 -1.29 17.91
N PRO A 116 6.24 -2.31 17.89
CA PRO A 116 5.86 -3.03 19.08
C PRO A 116 7.02 -3.85 19.66
N GLY A 117 7.08 -3.95 20.99
CA GLY A 117 8.08 -4.78 21.69
C GLY A 117 9.47 -4.15 21.82
N VAL A 118 9.62 -2.86 21.57
CA VAL A 118 10.90 -2.12 21.62
C VAL A 118 11.11 -1.40 22.96
N GLY A 119 10.91 -2.08 24.06
CA GLY A 119 11.12 -1.49 25.39
C GLY A 119 10.05 -0.47 25.81
N SER A 120 10.47 0.61 26.51
CA SER A 120 9.56 1.68 26.92
C SER A 120 9.16 2.59 25.73
N PHE A 121 8.10 3.39 25.91
CA PHE A 121 7.72 4.42 24.94
C PHE A 121 8.86 5.39 24.64
N GLU A 122 9.61 5.82 25.67
CA GLU A 122 10.73 6.76 25.51
C GLU A 122 11.86 6.17 24.68
N GLU A 123 12.18 4.90 24.89
CA GLU A 123 13.20 4.19 24.08
C GLU A 123 12.77 4.03 22.64
N SER A 124 11.49 3.68 22.42
CA SER A 124 10.90 3.57 21.07
C SER A 124 10.94 4.93 20.35
N LEU A 125 10.44 5.98 21.00
CA LEU A 125 10.43 7.34 20.45
C LEU A 125 11.85 7.85 20.15
N ALA A 126 12.83 7.60 21.01
CA ALA A 126 14.21 7.99 20.76
C ALA A 126 14.78 7.33 19.48
N LYS A 127 14.46 6.05 19.23
CA LYS A 127 14.85 5.34 18.01
C LYS A 127 14.15 5.91 16.77
N ASP A 128 12.86 6.23 16.88
CA ASP A 128 12.07 6.80 15.79
C ASP A 128 12.61 8.19 15.40
N LEU A 129 12.89 9.06 16.39
CA LEU A 129 13.49 10.38 16.18
C LEU A 129 14.88 10.28 15.54
N ALA A 130 15.72 9.34 15.96
CA ALA A 130 17.04 9.11 15.38
C ALA A 130 16.94 8.69 13.91
N ARG A 131 15.97 7.83 13.57
CA ARG A 131 15.70 7.38 12.20
C ARG A 131 15.20 8.54 11.33
N VAL A 132 14.26 9.35 11.83
CA VAL A 132 13.75 10.53 11.10
C VAL A 132 14.85 11.56 10.85
N ARG A 133 15.71 11.83 11.83
CA ARG A 133 16.87 12.73 11.65
C ARG A 133 17.81 12.24 10.55
N GLU A 134 18.08 10.95 10.51
CA GLU A 134 18.97 10.37 9.50
C GLU A 134 18.35 10.40 8.11
N VAL A 135 17.05 10.08 7.97
CA VAL A 135 16.31 10.23 6.70
C VAL A 135 16.40 11.69 6.22
N ARG A 136 16.10 12.66 7.10
CA ARG A 136 16.14 14.08 6.75
C ARG A 136 17.54 14.55 6.32
N ARG A 137 18.58 14.01 6.97
CA ARG A 137 19.98 14.31 6.61
C ARG A 137 20.33 13.82 5.21
N LEU A 138 19.85 12.61 4.84
CA LEU A 138 20.19 11.95 3.56
C LEU A 138 19.37 12.48 2.38
N VAL A 139 18.10 12.81 2.62
CA VAL A 139 17.14 13.26 1.58
C VAL A 139 16.41 14.53 2.05
N PRO A 140 17.13 15.67 2.20
CA PRO A 140 16.57 16.89 2.76
C PRO A 140 15.44 17.52 1.94
N GLN A 141 15.36 17.16 0.64
CA GLN A 141 14.33 17.63 -0.29
C GLN A 141 13.03 16.82 -0.21
N ALA A 142 13.07 15.59 0.37
CA ALA A 142 11.93 14.68 0.38
C ALA A 142 10.87 15.08 1.42
N GLY A 143 9.59 14.93 1.06
CA GLY A 143 8.50 14.95 2.04
C GLY A 143 8.63 13.81 3.05
N LEU A 144 8.33 14.07 4.32
CA LEU A 144 8.42 13.08 5.38
C LEU A 144 7.02 12.69 5.87
N ARG A 145 6.82 11.41 6.08
CA ARG A 145 5.59 10.83 6.62
C ARG A 145 5.96 9.79 7.66
N VAL A 146 5.19 9.72 8.73
CA VAL A 146 5.34 8.66 9.72
C VAL A 146 4.12 7.76 9.71
N ASP A 147 4.32 6.47 9.94
CA ASP A 147 3.24 5.48 10.00
C ASP A 147 3.39 4.65 11.28
N ALA A 148 2.47 4.85 12.21
CA ALA A 148 2.44 4.21 13.52
C ALA A 148 1.55 2.95 13.58
N ASN A 149 0.79 2.65 12.52
CA ASN A 149 -0.15 1.52 12.45
C ASN A 149 -1.07 1.40 13.68
N GLY A 150 -1.49 2.52 14.27
CA GLY A 150 -2.33 2.56 15.47
C GLY A 150 -1.61 2.18 16.77
N GLY A 151 -0.28 2.21 16.78
CA GLY A 151 0.55 1.69 17.86
C GLY A 151 0.64 2.57 19.11
N TRP A 152 0.21 3.84 19.05
CA TRP A 152 0.25 4.74 20.19
C TRP A 152 -1.09 4.84 20.92
N THR A 153 -1.04 5.09 22.22
CA THR A 153 -2.16 5.69 22.95
C THR A 153 -2.29 7.16 22.53
N GLN A 154 -3.43 7.80 22.86
CA GLN A 154 -3.64 9.21 22.54
C GLN A 154 -2.57 10.13 23.16
N GLU A 155 -2.19 9.87 24.43
CA GLU A 155 -1.15 10.62 25.12
C GLU A 155 0.23 10.44 24.45
N GLN A 156 0.59 9.19 24.13
CA GLN A 156 1.83 8.88 23.42
C GLN A 156 1.87 9.53 22.04
N ALA A 157 0.75 9.49 21.28
CA ALA A 157 0.65 10.11 19.98
C ALA A 157 0.89 11.62 20.03
N LEU A 158 0.28 12.33 20.98
CA LEU A 158 0.48 13.77 21.17
C LEU A 158 1.95 14.12 21.42
N ARG A 159 2.63 13.38 22.30
CA ARG A 159 4.04 13.59 22.64
C ARG A 159 4.95 13.23 21.44
N ALA A 160 4.67 12.10 20.79
CA ALA A 160 5.47 11.64 19.66
C ALA A 160 5.35 12.58 18.45
N LEU A 161 4.14 13.01 18.11
CA LEU A 161 3.90 13.87 16.95
C LEU A 161 4.46 15.27 17.13
N ASP A 162 4.44 15.81 18.36
CA ASP A 162 5.09 17.08 18.67
C ASP A 162 6.60 17.00 18.44
N ALA A 163 7.27 16.00 19.02
CA ALA A 163 8.70 15.76 18.83
C ALA A 163 9.09 15.44 17.38
N LEU A 164 8.25 14.69 16.66
CA LEU A 164 8.47 14.36 15.24
C LEU A 164 8.30 15.59 14.35
N ALA A 165 7.31 16.45 14.65
CA ALA A 165 7.12 17.71 13.93
C ALA A 165 8.32 18.64 14.05
N GLU A 166 8.91 18.74 15.26
CA GLU A 166 10.14 19.52 15.49
C GLU A 166 11.31 19.00 14.63
N VAL A 167 11.51 17.68 14.58
CA VAL A 167 12.61 17.05 13.83
C VAL A 167 12.39 17.10 12.32
N ALA A 168 11.18 16.79 11.86
CA ALA A 168 10.86 16.75 10.45
C ALA A 168 10.74 18.16 9.84
N GLY A 169 10.29 19.16 10.62
CA GLY A 169 10.11 20.54 10.16
C GLY A 169 9.16 20.63 8.98
N GLU A 170 9.37 21.58 8.07
CA GLU A 170 8.51 21.85 6.91
C GLU A 170 8.32 20.67 5.95
N SER A 171 9.20 19.67 6.03
CA SER A 171 9.05 18.45 5.21
C SER A 171 7.98 17.50 5.71
N PHE A 172 7.42 17.70 6.91
CA PHE A 172 6.45 16.77 7.49
C PHE A 172 5.07 16.88 6.81
N GLU A 173 4.73 15.93 5.95
CA GLU A 173 3.50 15.97 5.18
C GLU A 173 2.28 15.51 5.99
N TYR A 174 2.39 14.36 6.68
CA TYR A 174 1.32 13.80 7.51
C TYR A 174 1.78 12.67 8.44
N ALA A 175 0.95 12.37 9.44
CA ALA A 175 1.07 11.18 10.28
C ALA A 175 -0.04 10.16 9.94
N GLU A 176 0.36 8.93 9.55
CA GLU A 176 -0.54 7.85 9.18
C GLU A 176 -0.90 7.03 10.41
N GLN A 177 -2.20 6.89 10.66
CA GLN A 177 -2.82 6.08 11.71
C GLN A 177 -2.04 6.09 13.05
N PRO A 178 -1.89 7.24 13.69
CA PRO A 178 -1.14 7.34 14.94
C PRO A 178 -1.77 6.55 16.09
N VAL A 179 -3.10 6.47 16.13
CA VAL A 179 -3.88 5.75 17.14
C VAL A 179 -4.87 4.80 16.51
N ALA A 180 -5.28 3.76 17.24
CA ALA A 180 -6.31 2.83 16.81
C ALA A 180 -7.72 3.41 16.94
N GLY A 181 -8.62 3.02 16.03
CA GLY A 181 -10.03 3.43 16.05
C GLY A 181 -10.30 4.80 15.42
N VAL A 182 -11.51 4.94 14.87
CA VAL A 182 -11.92 6.17 14.13
C VAL A 182 -12.20 7.31 15.09
N GLU A 183 -12.87 7.02 16.21
CA GLU A 183 -13.24 8.03 17.22
C GLU A 183 -11.99 8.60 17.92
N THR A 184 -11.05 7.71 18.29
CA THR A 184 -9.80 8.14 18.92
C THR A 184 -8.96 8.97 17.96
N LEU A 185 -8.98 8.62 16.66
CA LEU A 185 -8.30 9.37 15.62
C LEU A 185 -8.90 10.78 15.45
N ALA A 186 -10.24 10.90 15.47
CA ALA A 186 -10.95 12.19 15.42
C ALA A 186 -10.57 13.06 16.62
N GLN A 187 -10.60 12.50 17.83
CA GLN A 187 -10.23 13.20 19.06
C GLN A 187 -8.76 13.66 19.04
N LEU A 188 -7.85 12.81 18.57
CA LEU A 188 -6.45 13.17 18.43
C LEU A 188 -6.24 14.32 17.45
N ARG A 189 -6.89 14.28 16.29
CA ARG A 189 -6.79 15.33 15.28
C ARG A 189 -7.28 16.68 15.82
N GLU A 190 -8.41 16.69 16.52
CA GLU A 190 -8.95 17.90 17.17
C GLU A 190 -7.97 18.44 18.24
N GLU A 191 -7.41 17.57 19.07
CA GLU A 191 -6.47 17.95 20.14
C GLU A 191 -5.15 18.49 19.58
N LEU A 192 -4.61 17.91 18.50
CA LEU A 192 -3.42 18.42 17.81
C LEU A 192 -3.66 19.84 17.28
N ALA A 193 -4.81 20.07 16.64
CA ALA A 193 -5.19 21.40 16.15
C ALA A 193 -5.33 22.40 17.30
N ARG A 194 -5.97 22.03 18.42
CA ARG A 194 -6.14 22.85 19.60
C ARG A 194 -4.81 23.25 20.26
N ARG A 195 -3.82 22.33 20.25
CA ARG A 195 -2.48 22.57 20.80
C ARG A 195 -1.57 23.34 19.85
N GLY A 196 -1.99 23.52 18.59
CA GLY A 196 -1.14 24.13 17.56
C GLY A 196 0.02 23.24 17.14
N VAL A 197 -0.08 21.91 17.35
CA VAL A 197 0.92 20.96 16.82
C VAL A 197 0.80 20.92 15.31
N GLY A 198 1.84 21.39 14.64
CA GLY A 198 1.81 21.48 13.17
C GLY A 198 3.06 22.14 12.61
N ILE A 199 3.00 22.47 11.32
CA ILE A 199 4.12 22.99 10.56
C ILE A 199 3.76 24.34 9.94
N ALA A 200 4.62 25.32 10.14
CA ALA A 200 4.46 26.69 9.57
C ALA A 200 3.06 27.31 9.83
N GLY A 201 2.49 27.07 11.02
CA GLY A 201 1.18 27.60 11.41
C GLY A 201 -0.01 26.77 10.91
N ASN A 202 0.20 25.68 10.17
CA ASN A 202 -0.85 24.77 9.77
C ASN A 202 -0.88 23.54 10.68
N PRO A 203 -2.08 23.03 11.08
CA PRO A 203 -2.17 21.80 11.84
C PRO A 203 -1.52 20.61 11.12
N LEU A 204 -0.89 19.71 11.89
CA LEU A 204 -0.35 18.47 11.35
C LEU A 204 -1.47 17.63 10.75
N ARG A 205 -1.32 17.22 9.50
CA ARG A 205 -2.29 16.40 8.80
C ARG A 205 -2.27 14.95 9.31
N ILE A 206 -3.44 14.36 9.42
CA ILE A 206 -3.65 12.96 9.81
C ILE A 206 -4.15 12.17 8.61
N ALA A 207 -3.51 11.03 8.34
CA ALA A 207 -3.95 10.06 7.35
C ALA A 207 -4.55 8.83 8.04
N ALA A 208 -5.69 8.34 7.53
CA ALA A 208 -6.33 7.13 8.02
C ALA A 208 -6.02 5.93 7.08
N ASP A 209 -5.46 4.83 7.62
CA ASP A 209 -5.25 3.55 6.92
C ASP A 209 -6.15 2.45 7.49
N GLU A 210 -5.84 1.94 8.68
CA GLU A 210 -6.60 0.86 9.31
C GLU A 210 -8.07 1.26 9.54
N ALA A 211 -8.30 2.49 9.86
CA ALA A 211 -9.64 3.06 10.04
C ALA A 211 -10.49 3.09 8.75
N VAL A 212 -9.89 2.93 7.59
CA VAL A 212 -10.58 2.81 6.28
C VAL A 212 -10.68 1.35 5.87
N ARG A 213 -9.56 0.65 5.77
CA ARG A 213 -9.49 -0.70 5.16
C ARG A 213 -10.04 -1.83 6.02
N LYS A 214 -10.10 -1.64 7.35
CA LYS A 214 -10.65 -2.61 8.31
C LYS A 214 -12.04 -2.22 8.83
N ALA A 215 -12.56 -1.08 8.43
CA ALA A 215 -13.86 -0.62 8.86
C ALA A 215 -14.99 -1.31 8.07
N GLU A 216 -16.08 -1.65 8.76
CA GLU A 216 -17.33 -2.03 8.10
C GLU A 216 -17.85 -0.89 7.21
N ASP A 217 -17.56 0.35 7.60
CA ASP A 217 -17.92 1.57 6.90
C ASP A 217 -16.69 2.47 6.69
N PRO A 218 -16.02 2.37 5.53
CA PRO A 218 -14.85 3.18 5.19
C PRO A 218 -15.10 4.69 5.20
N LEU A 219 -16.36 5.13 4.98
CA LEU A 219 -16.72 6.55 4.92
C LEU A 219 -16.92 7.18 6.32
N ARG A 220 -16.90 6.37 7.38
CA ARG A 220 -17.03 6.88 8.76
C ARG A 220 -15.91 7.86 9.12
N VAL A 221 -14.69 7.63 8.59
CA VAL A 221 -13.56 8.55 8.76
C VAL A 221 -13.89 9.96 8.28
N ALA A 222 -14.47 10.09 7.09
CA ALA A 222 -14.87 11.38 6.54
C ALA A 222 -16.02 12.00 7.34
N ARG A 223 -17.07 11.24 7.69
CA ARG A 223 -18.21 11.74 8.46
C ARG A 223 -17.87 12.25 9.85
N LEU A 224 -16.88 11.65 10.50
CA LEU A 224 -16.41 12.08 11.82
C LEU A 224 -15.28 13.13 11.76
N GLY A 225 -14.83 13.51 10.56
CA GLY A 225 -13.69 14.40 10.40
C GLY A 225 -12.42 13.86 11.05
N ALA A 226 -12.24 12.53 11.04
CA ALA A 226 -11.18 11.85 11.76
C ALA A 226 -9.80 11.97 11.10
N ALA A 227 -9.74 12.33 9.82
CA ALA A 227 -8.50 12.47 9.06
C ALA A 227 -8.63 13.58 7.98
N ASP A 228 -7.49 14.05 7.50
CA ASP A 228 -7.37 15.03 6.41
C ASP A 228 -7.23 14.34 5.05
N LEU A 229 -6.77 13.09 5.06
CA LEU A 229 -6.61 12.25 3.88
C LEU A 229 -6.77 10.77 4.27
N ILE A 230 -6.99 9.93 3.25
CA ILE A 230 -7.10 8.48 3.42
C ILE A 230 -5.99 7.75 2.68
N VAL A 231 -5.47 6.68 3.29
CA VAL A 231 -4.57 5.71 2.65
C VAL A 231 -5.41 4.58 2.07
N VAL A 232 -5.31 4.38 0.77
CA VAL A 232 -6.15 3.45 0.01
C VAL A 232 -5.30 2.30 -0.51
N LYS A 233 -5.70 1.07 -0.18
CA LYS A 233 -5.07 -0.17 -0.66
C LYS A 233 -6.11 -0.99 -1.40
N VAL A 234 -5.84 -1.29 -2.66
CA VAL A 234 -6.80 -1.96 -3.55
C VAL A 234 -7.24 -3.34 -3.05
N PRO A 235 -6.31 -4.25 -2.63
CA PRO A 235 -6.72 -5.60 -2.26
C PRO A 235 -7.69 -5.66 -1.08
N PRO A 236 -7.44 -5.05 0.09
CA PRO A 236 -8.37 -5.12 1.21
C PRO A 236 -9.70 -4.39 0.97
N LEU A 237 -9.77 -3.47 0.02
CA LEU A 237 -11.01 -2.79 -0.33
C LEU A 237 -11.84 -3.54 -1.39
N GLY A 238 -11.31 -4.59 -2.00
CA GLY A 238 -12.04 -5.45 -2.93
C GLY A 238 -12.06 -4.97 -4.37
N GLY A 239 -10.98 -4.32 -4.83
CA GLY A 239 -10.73 -3.97 -6.22
C GLY A 239 -10.64 -2.48 -6.51
N VAL A 240 -10.14 -2.14 -7.69
CA VAL A 240 -9.92 -0.77 -8.17
C VAL A 240 -11.23 0.01 -8.24
N THR A 241 -12.27 -0.61 -8.78
CA THR A 241 -13.59 0.03 -8.93
C THR A 241 -14.19 0.46 -7.60
N LYS A 242 -14.11 -0.41 -6.58
CA LYS A 242 -14.63 -0.09 -5.24
C LYS A 242 -13.76 0.97 -4.55
N ALA A 243 -12.44 0.86 -4.70
CA ALA A 243 -11.51 1.83 -4.13
C ALA A 243 -11.72 3.24 -4.69
N LEU A 244 -11.94 3.39 -6.01
CA LEU A 244 -12.27 4.67 -6.65
C LEU A 244 -13.54 5.29 -6.05
N ARG A 245 -14.60 4.49 -5.88
CA ARG A 245 -15.86 4.97 -5.26
C ARG A 245 -15.65 5.44 -3.83
N ILE A 246 -14.89 4.70 -3.03
CA ILE A 246 -14.59 5.10 -1.64
C ILE A 246 -13.86 6.44 -1.60
N VAL A 247 -12.89 6.67 -2.50
CA VAL A 247 -12.21 7.97 -2.57
C VAL A 247 -13.18 9.07 -2.96
N GLU A 248 -13.99 8.87 -4.00
CA GLU A 248 -14.99 9.82 -4.47
C GLU A 248 -16.01 10.15 -3.37
N ASP A 249 -16.62 9.14 -2.76
CA ASP A 249 -17.66 9.30 -1.72
C ASP A 249 -17.11 9.92 -0.42
N SER A 250 -15.82 9.71 -0.12
CA SER A 250 -15.19 10.29 1.07
C SER A 250 -14.97 11.80 0.95
N GLY A 251 -14.77 12.31 -0.27
CA GLY A 251 -14.41 13.69 -0.53
C GLY A 251 -13.03 14.11 0.02
N LEU A 252 -12.25 13.17 0.55
CA LEU A 252 -10.91 13.41 1.10
C LEU A 252 -9.82 13.19 0.04
N ASP A 253 -8.68 13.84 0.24
CA ASP A 253 -7.46 13.52 -0.52
C ASP A 253 -7.07 12.05 -0.25
N ALA A 254 -6.51 11.38 -1.27
CA ALA A 254 -6.13 9.98 -1.16
C ALA A 254 -4.64 9.77 -1.49
N VAL A 255 -4.02 8.86 -0.74
CA VAL A 255 -2.71 8.29 -1.03
C VAL A 255 -2.88 6.81 -1.30
N VAL A 256 -2.52 6.36 -2.50
CA VAL A 256 -2.55 4.93 -2.82
C VAL A 256 -1.32 4.25 -2.23
N SER A 257 -1.53 3.14 -1.57
CA SER A 257 -0.47 2.33 -0.97
C SER A 257 -0.63 0.85 -1.31
N SER A 258 0.41 0.08 -1.12
CA SER A 258 0.41 -1.38 -1.31
C SER A 258 0.25 -2.10 0.03
N ALA A 259 0.01 -3.41 -0.07
CA ALA A 259 -0.02 -4.33 1.05
C ALA A 259 1.10 -5.39 0.96
N LEU A 260 2.30 -4.98 0.54
CA LEU A 260 3.42 -5.88 0.20
C LEU A 260 3.08 -6.78 -0.99
N ASP A 261 2.47 -6.20 -2.00
CA ASP A 261 2.06 -6.93 -3.20
C ASP A 261 3.29 -7.19 -4.09
N THR A 262 3.28 -8.30 -4.86
CA THR A 262 4.24 -8.50 -5.96
C THR A 262 4.00 -7.46 -7.06
N SER A 263 4.88 -7.37 -8.06
CA SER A 263 4.63 -6.48 -9.20
C SER A 263 3.30 -6.76 -9.91
N VAL A 264 2.79 -7.99 -9.81
CA VAL A 264 1.45 -8.33 -10.33
C VAL A 264 0.37 -7.61 -9.53
N GLY A 265 0.39 -7.73 -8.21
CA GLY A 265 -0.59 -7.08 -7.32
C GLY A 265 -0.44 -5.55 -7.28
N LEU A 266 0.82 -5.03 -7.32
CA LEU A 266 1.11 -3.60 -7.37
C LEU A 266 0.45 -2.90 -8.56
N SER A 267 0.24 -3.61 -9.67
CA SER A 267 -0.42 -3.06 -10.86
C SER A 267 -1.83 -2.55 -10.57
N ALA A 268 -2.57 -3.19 -9.67
CA ALA A 268 -3.88 -2.72 -9.26
C ALA A 268 -3.79 -1.40 -8.47
N GLY A 269 -2.76 -1.24 -7.62
CA GLY A 269 -2.47 0.02 -6.93
C GLY A 269 -2.08 1.12 -7.91
N LEU A 270 -1.20 0.83 -8.89
CA LEU A 270 -0.84 1.76 -9.96
C LEU A 270 -2.06 2.17 -10.79
N ALA A 271 -2.94 1.22 -11.10
CA ALA A 271 -4.17 1.49 -11.82
C ALA A 271 -5.11 2.42 -11.05
N LEU A 272 -5.27 2.23 -9.75
CA LEU A 272 -6.01 3.15 -8.89
C LEU A 272 -5.40 4.55 -8.94
N ALA A 273 -4.08 4.67 -8.68
CA ALA A 273 -3.38 5.95 -8.67
C ALA A 273 -3.45 6.65 -10.04
N ALA A 274 -3.33 5.90 -11.13
CA ALA A 274 -3.41 6.42 -12.49
C ALA A 274 -4.81 6.93 -12.87
N ARG A 275 -5.87 6.46 -12.20
CA ARG A 275 -7.27 6.81 -12.47
C ARG A 275 -7.84 7.86 -11.51
N LEU A 276 -7.15 8.18 -10.41
CA LEU A 276 -7.57 9.25 -9.52
C LEU A 276 -7.44 10.62 -10.21
N PRO A 277 -8.45 11.51 -10.15
CA PRO A 277 -8.35 12.85 -10.74
C PRO A 277 -7.22 13.68 -10.12
N LYS A 278 -7.05 13.57 -8.80
CA LYS A 278 -6.01 14.24 -8.03
C LYS A 278 -5.07 13.23 -7.38
N LEU A 279 -3.78 13.54 -7.39
CA LEU A 279 -2.75 12.74 -6.74
C LEU A 279 -1.76 13.69 -6.03
N PRO A 280 -2.17 14.30 -4.91
CA PRO A 280 -1.38 15.36 -4.25
C PRO A 280 -0.13 14.86 -3.55
N TYR A 281 -0.03 13.54 -3.33
CA TYR A 281 1.08 12.90 -2.62
C TYR A 281 1.69 11.77 -3.44
N ALA A 282 3.00 11.56 -3.29
CA ALA A 282 3.65 10.37 -3.80
C ALA A 282 3.06 9.09 -3.17
N CYS A 283 2.84 8.05 -3.95
CA CYS A 283 2.15 6.84 -3.53
C CYS A 283 3.07 5.84 -2.82
N GLY A 284 2.53 5.06 -1.88
CA GLY A 284 3.25 3.99 -1.19
C GLY A 284 3.31 2.69 -2.01
N LEU A 285 3.72 2.76 -3.29
CA LEU A 285 3.71 1.66 -4.24
C LEU A 285 5.10 1.10 -4.56
N GLY A 286 6.14 1.51 -3.83
CA GLY A 286 7.52 1.06 -4.07
C GLY A 286 7.91 -0.21 -3.32
N THR A 287 6.98 -0.98 -2.77
CA THR A 287 7.30 -2.10 -1.86
C THR A 287 7.92 -3.32 -2.53
N ALA A 288 7.88 -3.46 -3.86
CA ALA A 288 8.65 -4.48 -4.58
C ALA A 288 10.17 -4.36 -4.33
N ALA A 289 10.68 -3.16 -4.06
CA ALA A 289 12.07 -2.93 -3.67
C ALA A 289 12.49 -3.60 -2.34
N LEU A 290 11.53 -4.06 -1.55
CA LEU A 290 11.77 -4.76 -0.29
C LEU A 290 11.94 -6.28 -0.45
N PHE A 291 11.59 -6.85 -1.60
CA PHE A 291 11.83 -8.26 -1.91
C PHE A 291 13.27 -8.51 -2.37
N GLU A 292 13.81 -9.68 -2.10
CA GLU A 292 15.08 -10.11 -2.68
C GLU A 292 14.95 -10.29 -4.19
N GLN A 293 13.83 -10.86 -4.63
CA GLN A 293 13.47 -11.08 -6.02
C GLN A 293 11.96 -11.05 -6.17
N ASP A 294 11.44 -10.59 -7.29
CA ASP A 294 10.02 -10.59 -7.64
C ASP A 294 9.70 -11.76 -8.59
N VAL A 295 8.43 -11.95 -8.90
CA VAL A 295 7.92 -12.98 -9.84
C VAL A 295 8.00 -12.58 -11.30
N VAL A 296 8.40 -11.35 -11.60
CA VAL A 296 8.54 -10.81 -12.97
C VAL A 296 9.98 -10.46 -13.26
N GLU A 297 10.39 -10.54 -14.53
CA GLU A 297 11.77 -10.24 -14.94
C GLU A 297 12.12 -8.76 -14.79
N GLN A 298 11.13 -7.89 -14.99
CA GLN A 298 11.26 -6.45 -14.80
C GLN A 298 10.33 -5.99 -13.67
N PRO A 299 10.80 -6.05 -12.42
CA PRO A 299 9.98 -5.68 -11.27
C PRO A 299 9.64 -4.18 -11.27
N LEU A 300 8.46 -3.86 -10.73
CA LEU A 300 8.00 -2.48 -10.55
C LEU A 300 8.74 -1.80 -9.39
N ILE A 301 10.01 -1.50 -9.62
CA ILE A 301 10.89 -0.77 -8.70
C ILE A 301 10.95 0.69 -9.15
N PRO A 302 10.79 1.66 -8.24
CA PRO A 302 10.85 3.08 -8.60
C PRO A 302 12.19 3.46 -9.22
N ALA A 303 12.14 4.26 -10.27
CA ALA A 303 13.31 4.90 -10.86
C ALA A 303 13.04 6.40 -11.00
N GLY A 304 13.97 7.25 -10.61
CA GLY A 304 13.76 8.70 -10.63
C GLY A 304 12.57 9.17 -9.77
N GLY A 305 12.22 8.44 -8.71
CA GLY A 305 11.09 8.78 -7.82
C GLY A 305 9.71 8.45 -8.37
N VAL A 306 9.61 7.75 -9.51
CA VAL A 306 8.35 7.39 -10.17
C VAL A 306 8.30 5.91 -10.53
N LEU A 307 7.08 5.40 -10.73
CA LEU A 307 6.82 4.12 -11.39
C LEU A 307 6.06 4.38 -12.69
N PRO A 308 6.46 3.75 -13.81
CA PRO A 308 5.68 3.76 -15.03
C PRO A 308 4.38 2.98 -14.84
N VAL A 309 3.30 3.45 -15.44
CA VAL A 309 2.00 2.76 -15.44
C VAL A 309 2.03 1.71 -16.57
N PRO A 310 1.94 0.40 -16.27
CA PRO A 310 2.00 -0.63 -17.29
C PRO A 310 0.86 -0.51 -18.31
N GLY A 311 1.22 -0.52 -19.60
CA GLY A 311 0.27 -0.39 -20.71
C GLY A 311 -0.19 1.04 -21.00
N ALA A 312 0.28 2.06 -20.26
CA ALA A 312 0.03 3.46 -20.64
C ALA A 312 1.00 3.89 -21.75
N THR A 313 0.48 4.50 -22.81
CA THR A 313 1.30 5.18 -23.82
C THR A 313 1.94 6.42 -23.17
N ARG A 314 3.25 6.61 -23.31
CA ARG A 314 3.88 7.84 -22.84
C ARG A 314 3.30 9.04 -23.56
N ALA A 315 3.03 10.13 -22.83
CA ALA A 315 2.59 11.38 -23.44
C ALA A 315 3.64 11.83 -24.49
N GLY A 316 3.27 11.84 -25.77
CA GLY A 316 4.15 12.17 -26.90
C GLY A 316 4.47 11.01 -27.85
N GLU A 317 4.15 9.75 -27.53
CA GLU A 317 4.36 8.57 -28.40
C GLU A 317 3.10 8.14 -29.18
N ALA A 318 1.97 8.79 -28.98
CA ALA A 318 0.76 8.51 -29.74
C ALA A 318 0.89 9.12 -31.15
N GLU A 319 1.24 8.30 -32.14
CA GLU A 319 1.04 8.66 -33.55
C GLU A 319 -0.46 8.93 -33.76
N ALA A 320 -0.74 10.08 -34.37
CA ALA A 320 -2.12 10.49 -34.67
C ALA A 320 -2.77 9.46 -35.62
N GLY A 321 -3.65 8.60 -35.05
CA GLY A 321 -4.47 7.69 -35.83
C GLY A 321 -4.65 6.25 -35.31
N GLN A 322 -3.95 5.81 -34.27
CA GLN A 322 -4.05 4.45 -33.69
C GLN A 322 -4.21 4.44 -32.18
N ALA A 323 -5.05 5.27 -31.61
CA ALA A 323 -5.38 5.21 -30.20
C ALA A 323 -6.49 4.19 -29.95
N GLU A 324 -6.19 2.89 -30.00
CA GLU A 324 -6.92 1.95 -29.15
C GLU A 324 -6.56 2.34 -27.72
N ALA A 325 -7.58 2.70 -26.91
CA ALA A 325 -7.37 3.22 -25.56
C ALA A 325 -6.47 2.23 -24.77
N ALA A 326 -5.29 2.70 -24.38
CA ALA A 326 -4.28 1.86 -23.74
C ALA A 326 -4.82 1.32 -22.41
N ARG A 327 -5.17 0.04 -22.38
CA ARG A 327 -5.63 -0.63 -21.17
C ARG A 327 -4.45 -1.05 -20.31
N MET A 328 -4.50 -0.69 -19.04
CA MET A 328 -3.52 -1.16 -18.08
C MET A 328 -3.64 -2.66 -17.86
N THR A 329 -2.51 -3.34 -17.84
CA THR A 329 -2.41 -4.77 -17.55
C THR A 329 -1.32 -5.01 -16.51
N ALA A 330 -1.50 -6.02 -15.67
CA ALA A 330 -0.43 -6.47 -14.80
C ALA A 330 0.71 -7.12 -15.62
N PRO A 331 1.98 -6.95 -15.23
CA PRO A 331 3.08 -7.63 -15.87
C PRO A 331 2.93 -9.15 -15.74
N SER A 332 3.28 -9.87 -16.78
CA SER A 332 3.21 -11.34 -16.77
C SER A 332 4.31 -11.93 -15.90
N PRO A 333 3.99 -12.85 -14.97
CA PRO A 333 5.00 -13.58 -14.23
C PRO A 333 5.90 -14.41 -15.14
N SER A 334 7.19 -14.49 -14.81
CA SER A 334 8.15 -15.39 -15.46
C SER A 334 7.99 -16.79 -14.90
N SER A 335 7.80 -17.78 -15.79
CA SER A 335 7.63 -19.18 -15.36
C SER A 335 8.82 -19.69 -14.53
N SER A 336 10.04 -19.26 -14.86
CA SER A 336 11.24 -19.63 -14.11
C SER A 336 11.26 -19.03 -12.69
N LEU A 337 10.84 -17.78 -12.55
CA LEU A 337 10.78 -17.11 -11.24
C LEU A 337 9.62 -17.65 -10.39
N VAL A 338 8.48 -17.96 -10.99
CA VAL A 338 7.36 -18.61 -10.28
C VAL A 338 7.79 -19.98 -9.75
N GLU A 339 8.50 -20.79 -10.57
CA GLU A 339 8.97 -22.09 -10.12
C GLU A 339 10.07 -21.98 -9.04
N ALA A 340 10.98 -21.02 -9.17
CA ALA A 340 12.04 -20.78 -8.17
C ALA A 340 11.48 -20.35 -6.80
N HIS A 341 10.33 -19.68 -6.78
CA HIS A 341 9.68 -19.20 -5.56
C HIS A 341 8.44 -20.01 -5.17
N ARG A 342 8.21 -21.17 -5.81
CA ARG A 342 7.05 -21.99 -5.53
C ARG A 342 6.99 -22.43 -4.07
N LEU A 343 5.83 -22.31 -3.45
CA LEU A 343 5.63 -22.75 -2.09
C LEU A 343 5.65 -24.30 -2.00
N PRO A 344 6.06 -24.87 -0.85
CA PRO A 344 5.93 -26.30 -0.59
C PRO A 344 4.49 -26.80 -0.73
N ALA A 345 4.32 -28.08 -1.06
CA ALA A 345 3.03 -28.68 -1.40
C ALA A 345 1.97 -28.54 -0.29
N ASP A 346 2.37 -28.66 0.96
CA ASP A 346 1.49 -28.47 2.13
C ASP A 346 1.03 -27.02 2.23
N ARG A 347 1.92 -26.06 1.96
CA ARG A 347 1.60 -24.64 1.99
C ARG A 347 0.78 -24.22 0.77
N GLU A 348 1.05 -24.80 -0.41
CA GLU A 348 0.19 -24.64 -1.58
C GLU A 348 -1.23 -25.15 -1.30
N ALA A 349 -1.39 -26.34 -0.70
CA ALA A 349 -2.68 -26.90 -0.34
C ALA A 349 -3.45 -25.98 0.62
N TRP A 350 -2.77 -25.36 1.59
CA TRP A 350 -3.36 -24.38 2.49
C TRP A 350 -3.88 -23.15 1.73
N TRP A 351 -3.11 -22.60 0.80
CA TRP A 351 -3.55 -21.47 -0.04
C TRP A 351 -4.75 -21.80 -0.91
N ARG A 352 -4.79 -23.03 -1.46
CA ARG A 352 -5.91 -23.52 -2.27
C ARG A 352 -7.19 -23.64 -1.43
N SER A 353 -7.11 -24.14 -0.20
CA SER A 353 -8.24 -24.16 0.74
C SER A 353 -8.71 -22.73 1.04
N ARG A 354 -7.77 -21.85 1.36
CA ARG A 354 -8.05 -20.45 1.70
C ARG A 354 -8.75 -19.70 0.56
N LEU A 355 -8.37 -19.95 -0.70
CA LEU A 355 -9.07 -19.36 -1.84
C LEU A 355 -10.52 -19.85 -1.89
N ARG A 356 -10.80 -21.15 -1.69
CA ARG A 356 -12.17 -21.68 -1.67
C ARG A 356 -13.01 -21.07 -0.55
N GLU A 357 -12.44 -20.92 0.64
CA GLU A 357 -13.11 -20.28 1.78
C GLU A 357 -13.43 -18.81 1.49
N ALA A 358 -12.47 -18.06 0.97
CA ALA A 358 -12.66 -16.66 0.56
C ALA A 358 -13.68 -16.53 -0.57
N HIS A 359 -13.68 -17.45 -1.54
CA HIS A 359 -14.66 -17.49 -2.62
C HIS A 359 -16.06 -17.79 -2.09
N HIS A 360 -16.20 -18.72 -1.16
CA HIS A 360 -17.49 -19.02 -0.51
C HIS A 360 -18.03 -17.80 0.23
N ALA A 361 -17.19 -17.12 1.02
CA ALA A 361 -17.57 -15.88 1.70
C ALA A 361 -17.97 -14.78 0.71
N LEU A 362 -17.23 -14.63 -0.39
CA LEU A 362 -17.50 -13.63 -1.44
C LEU A 362 -18.86 -13.87 -2.15
N THR A 363 -19.20 -15.13 -2.43
CA THR A 363 -20.44 -15.50 -3.15
C THR A 363 -21.63 -15.66 -2.21
N GLY A 364 -21.42 -16.06 -0.96
CA GLY A 364 -22.45 -16.16 0.07
C GLY A 364 -22.99 -14.78 0.47
N ALA A 365 -22.13 -13.79 0.64
CA ALA A 365 -22.52 -12.40 0.92
C ALA A 365 -23.29 -11.72 -0.24
N ALA A 366 -23.13 -12.21 -1.47
CA ALA A 366 -23.86 -11.68 -2.64
C ALA A 366 -25.30 -12.21 -2.77
N ARG A 367 -25.73 -13.14 -1.91
CA ARG A 367 -27.08 -13.76 -1.95
C ARG A 367 -28.02 -13.28 -0.84
N ILE A 368 -27.57 -12.39 0.04
CA ILE A 368 -28.35 -11.72 1.09
C ILE A 368 -28.54 -10.25 0.71
#